data_8886062aa36752a91b21d7ea3dafa9f9
#
_entry.id   8886062aa36752a91b21d7ea3dafa9f9
#
_cell.length_a   1.000
_cell.length_b   1.000
_cell.length_c   1.000
_cell.angle_alpha   90.00
_cell.angle_beta   90.00
_cell.angle_gamma   90.00
#
_symmetry.space_group_name_H-M   'P 1'
#
loop_
_entity.id
_entity.type
_entity.pdbx_description
1 polymer ?
#
loop_
_entity_poly.entity_id
_entity_poly.type
_entity_poly.pdbx_seq_one_letter_code
_entity_poly.pdbx_strand_id
1 'polypeptide(L)'
;MKAVLVVEDLPDIRAWLVETAHIAFPGTEVVAAGRCREGIDALARQAFDVVLVDLELPDGSGVSVIRALRQQQPAAVPVVVTIHDDDEHLFPALQAGAFGYLLKESPRQDLVAQLRRIADGEPPLSPPIARRILAYFSHGGPRVVDVTRFDPHEAVLNARETDILQRVAKGYTLPEIAGQLHLSRHMVADYVKQIYRKLNVSSRAEAALEAARRGLVRP
;
A
#
# COMPACT_ATOMS: atom_id res chain seq x y z
N MET A 1 18.78 -0.13 -16.28
CA MET A 1 17.37 -0.50 -16.04
C MET A 1 16.63 -0.35 -17.35
N LYS A 2 15.84 -1.36 -17.78
CA LYS A 2 15.20 -1.38 -19.11
C LYS A 2 13.69 -1.27 -19.01
N ALA A 3 13.09 -1.95 -18.03
CA ALA A 3 11.64 -1.99 -17.86
C ALA A 3 11.20 -1.98 -16.40
N VAL A 4 10.11 -1.26 -16.11
CA VAL A 4 9.42 -1.20 -14.81
C VAL A 4 7.97 -1.61 -15.00
N LEU A 5 7.45 -2.45 -14.10
CA LEU A 5 6.03 -2.76 -14.02
C LEU A 5 5.43 -2.00 -12.83
N VAL A 6 4.28 -1.37 -13.04
CA VAL A 6 3.47 -0.74 -12.00
C VAL A 6 2.14 -1.50 -11.89
N VAL A 7 1.85 -2.05 -10.71
CA VAL A 7 0.58 -2.76 -10.44
C VAL A 7 -0.20 -2.00 -9.36
N GLU A 8 -1.27 -1.33 -9.77
CA GLU A 8 -2.06 -0.41 -8.95
C GLU A 8 -3.48 -0.31 -9.52
N ASP A 9 -4.51 -0.48 -8.72
CA ASP A 9 -5.89 -0.52 -9.21
C ASP A 9 -6.50 0.86 -9.46
N LEU A 10 -6.13 1.87 -8.66
CA LEU A 10 -6.67 3.22 -8.81
C LEU A 10 -5.99 3.95 -9.99
N PRO A 11 -6.74 4.34 -11.05
CA PRO A 11 -6.15 4.89 -12.27
C PRO A 11 -5.25 6.11 -12.03
N ASP A 12 -5.67 7.00 -11.13
CA ASP A 12 -4.94 8.23 -10.87
C ASP A 12 -3.65 7.99 -10.07
N ILE A 13 -3.67 7.04 -9.11
CA ILE A 13 -2.46 6.63 -8.38
C ILE A 13 -1.55 5.84 -9.30
N ARG A 14 -2.10 4.98 -10.15
CA ARG A 14 -1.32 4.26 -11.15
C ARG A 14 -0.60 5.22 -12.11
N ALA A 15 -1.30 6.23 -12.62
CA ALA A 15 -0.68 7.26 -13.46
C ALA A 15 0.42 8.04 -12.71
N TRP A 16 0.17 8.40 -11.45
CA TRP A 16 1.14 9.07 -10.59
C TRP A 16 2.39 8.19 -10.32
N LEU A 17 2.22 6.88 -10.12
CA LEU A 17 3.34 5.94 -9.96
C LEU A 17 4.13 5.75 -11.25
N VAL A 18 3.45 5.69 -12.41
CA VAL A 18 4.10 5.63 -13.73
C VAL A 18 4.99 6.86 -13.94
N GLU A 19 4.47 8.06 -13.65
CA GLU A 19 5.24 9.30 -13.74
C GLU A 19 6.42 9.30 -12.76
N THR A 20 6.20 8.83 -11.52
CA THR A 20 7.24 8.70 -10.51
C THR A 20 8.36 7.75 -10.96
N ALA A 21 8.00 6.63 -11.59
CA ALA A 21 8.94 5.67 -12.15
C ALA A 21 9.77 6.29 -13.32
N HIS A 22 9.13 7.05 -14.21
CA HIS A 22 9.85 7.76 -15.28
C HIS A 22 10.83 8.81 -14.75
N ILE A 23 10.47 9.52 -13.66
CA ILE A 23 11.38 10.48 -13.01
C ILE A 23 12.54 9.77 -12.30
N ALA A 24 12.27 8.64 -11.64
CA ALA A 24 13.30 7.87 -10.95
C ALA A 24 14.27 7.19 -11.93
N PHE A 25 13.74 6.66 -13.04
CA PHE A 25 14.46 5.86 -14.03
C PHE A 25 14.26 6.41 -15.46
N PRO A 26 14.93 7.50 -15.84
CA PRO A 26 14.77 8.12 -17.14
C PRO A 26 15.10 7.16 -18.29
N GLY A 27 14.27 7.16 -19.32
CA GLY A 27 14.45 6.31 -20.51
C GLY A 27 14.05 4.85 -20.34
N THR A 28 13.45 4.48 -19.21
CA THR A 28 12.96 3.12 -18.95
C THR A 28 11.53 2.97 -19.49
N GLU A 29 11.23 1.82 -20.07
CA GLU A 29 9.85 1.45 -20.40
C GLU A 29 9.06 1.20 -19.13
N VAL A 30 7.85 1.78 -19.01
CA VAL A 30 6.96 1.56 -17.87
C VAL A 30 5.66 0.92 -18.36
N VAL A 31 5.41 -0.30 -17.89
CA VAL A 31 4.15 -1.04 -18.12
C VAL A 31 3.26 -0.88 -16.90
N ALA A 32 1.97 -0.72 -17.10
CA ALA A 32 1.00 -0.54 -16.02
C ALA A 32 -0.09 -1.61 -16.06
N ALA A 33 -0.47 -2.11 -14.90
CA ALA A 33 -1.53 -3.10 -14.69
C ALA A 33 -2.45 -2.64 -13.55
N GLY A 34 -3.76 -2.90 -13.68
CA GLY A 34 -4.76 -2.53 -12.68
C GLY A 34 -5.19 -3.68 -11.77
N ARG A 35 -4.66 -4.88 -11.96
CA ARG A 35 -5.06 -6.12 -11.27
C ARG A 35 -3.88 -7.06 -11.07
N CYS A 36 -3.96 -7.93 -10.06
CA CYS A 36 -2.97 -8.99 -9.85
C CYS A 36 -2.74 -9.81 -11.11
N ARG A 37 -3.84 -10.28 -11.73
CA ARG A 37 -3.78 -11.12 -12.92
C ARG A 37 -3.07 -10.43 -14.09
N GLU A 38 -3.41 -9.16 -14.36
CA GLU A 38 -2.75 -8.37 -15.40
C GLU A 38 -1.25 -8.22 -15.12
N GLY A 39 -0.87 -7.96 -13.86
CA GLY A 39 0.52 -7.89 -13.45
C GLY A 39 1.27 -9.21 -13.69
N ILE A 40 0.68 -10.35 -13.28
CA ILE A 40 1.28 -11.68 -13.50
C ILE A 40 1.38 -12.02 -14.99
N ASP A 41 0.36 -11.68 -15.78
CA ASP A 41 0.38 -11.86 -17.24
C ASP A 41 1.48 -11.00 -17.90
N ALA A 42 1.75 -9.79 -17.39
CA ALA A 42 2.84 -8.95 -17.87
C ALA A 42 4.20 -9.58 -17.57
N LEU A 43 4.40 -10.16 -16.38
CA LEU A 43 5.63 -10.88 -16.02
C LEU A 43 5.92 -12.06 -16.96
N ALA A 44 4.88 -12.73 -17.47
CA ALA A 44 5.04 -13.83 -18.42
C ALA A 44 5.41 -13.37 -19.85
N ARG A 45 5.16 -12.09 -20.19
CA ARG A 45 5.37 -11.56 -21.55
C ARG A 45 6.72 -10.91 -21.75
N GLN A 46 7.25 -10.23 -20.72
CA GLN A 46 8.55 -9.56 -20.79
C GLN A 46 9.25 -9.53 -19.43
N ALA A 47 10.58 -9.28 -19.48
CA ALA A 47 11.39 -9.12 -18.28
C ALA A 47 11.30 -7.69 -17.75
N PHE A 48 11.26 -7.56 -16.42
CA PHE A 48 11.30 -6.31 -15.71
C PHE A 48 12.51 -6.23 -14.78
N ASP A 49 13.05 -5.04 -14.59
CA ASP A 49 14.11 -4.80 -13.59
C ASP A 49 13.51 -4.49 -12.23
N VAL A 50 12.40 -3.73 -12.20
CA VAL A 50 11.69 -3.30 -10.99
C VAL A 50 10.19 -3.50 -11.17
N VAL A 51 9.53 -3.95 -10.11
CA VAL A 51 8.07 -4.07 -10.03
C VAL A 51 7.58 -3.26 -8.84
N LEU A 52 6.83 -2.19 -9.09
CA LEU A 52 6.11 -1.41 -8.07
C LEU A 52 4.72 -2.02 -7.91
N VAL A 53 4.38 -2.47 -6.73
CA VAL A 53 3.12 -3.19 -6.51
C VAL A 53 2.38 -2.69 -5.27
N ASP A 54 1.09 -2.37 -5.44
CA ASP A 54 0.19 -2.22 -4.30
C ASP A 54 -0.21 -3.59 -3.74
N LEU A 55 -0.45 -3.64 -2.45
CA LEU A 55 -0.86 -4.87 -1.76
C LEU A 55 -2.34 -5.16 -1.92
N GLU A 56 -3.17 -4.14 -2.05
CA GLU A 56 -4.61 -4.29 -2.19
C GLU A 56 -5.08 -4.06 -3.63
N LEU A 57 -5.37 -5.14 -4.31
CA LEU A 57 -5.87 -5.14 -5.68
C LEU A 57 -7.27 -5.78 -5.74
N PRO A 58 -8.11 -5.43 -6.72
CA PRO A 58 -9.52 -5.85 -6.75
C PRO A 58 -9.72 -7.38 -6.91
N ASP A 59 -8.70 -8.07 -7.41
CA ASP A 59 -8.72 -9.51 -7.68
C ASP A 59 -7.77 -10.31 -6.76
N GLY A 60 -7.19 -9.66 -5.73
CA GLY A 60 -6.35 -10.35 -4.76
C GLY A 60 -5.29 -9.46 -4.10
N SER A 61 -4.35 -10.08 -3.39
CA SER A 61 -3.24 -9.37 -2.77
C SER A 61 -2.04 -9.26 -3.70
N GLY A 62 -1.40 -8.08 -3.74
CA GLY A 62 -0.15 -7.85 -4.45
C GLY A 62 1.00 -8.76 -4.01
N VAL A 63 0.88 -9.39 -2.83
CA VAL A 63 1.80 -10.46 -2.40
C VAL A 63 1.86 -11.61 -3.42
N SER A 64 0.76 -11.89 -4.12
CA SER A 64 0.70 -12.91 -5.17
C SER A 64 1.55 -12.52 -6.39
N VAL A 65 1.57 -11.23 -6.74
CA VAL A 65 2.42 -10.69 -7.81
C VAL A 65 3.90 -10.81 -7.42
N ILE A 66 4.25 -10.49 -6.17
CA ILE A 66 5.63 -10.63 -5.65
C ILE A 66 6.10 -12.09 -5.72
N ARG A 67 5.26 -13.04 -5.30
CA ARG A 67 5.58 -14.47 -5.38
C ARG A 67 5.77 -14.94 -6.83
N ALA A 68 4.90 -14.54 -7.74
CA ALA A 68 5.01 -14.85 -9.16
C ALA A 68 6.30 -14.26 -9.76
N LEU A 69 6.62 -13.01 -9.41
CA LEU A 69 7.87 -12.37 -9.82
C LEU A 69 9.09 -13.16 -9.37
N ARG A 70 9.14 -13.56 -8.09
CA ARG A 70 10.27 -14.32 -7.55
C ARG A 70 10.45 -15.69 -8.22
N GLN A 71 9.37 -16.30 -8.67
CA GLN A 71 9.42 -17.57 -9.39
C GLN A 71 9.85 -17.40 -10.85
N GLN A 72 9.33 -16.38 -11.54
CA GLN A 72 9.53 -16.20 -12.97
C GLN A 72 10.78 -15.36 -13.30
N GLN A 73 11.07 -14.35 -12.49
CA GLN A 73 12.11 -13.35 -12.71
C GLN A 73 12.85 -13.03 -11.41
N PRO A 74 13.66 -13.97 -10.86
CA PRO A 74 14.27 -13.83 -9.53
C PRO A 74 15.25 -12.65 -9.41
N ALA A 75 15.78 -12.15 -10.53
CA ALA A 75 16.68 -10.99 -10.57
C ALA A 75 15.93 -9.65 -10.49
N ALA A 76 14.63 -9.63 -10.77
CA ALA A 76 13.83 -8.42 -10.71
C ALA A 76 13.58 -7.97 -9.25
N VAL A 77 13.46 -6.67 -9.04
CA VAL A 77 13.35 -6.05 -7.72
C VAL A 77 11.88 -5.71 -7.41
N PRO A 78 11.19 -6.45 -6.52
CA PRO A 78 9.84 -6.08 -6.09
C PRO A 78 9.89 -5.00 -5.00
N VAL A 79 9.16 -3.92 -5.22
CA VAL A 79 8.97 -2.83 -4.26
C VAL A 79 7.48 -2.65 -4.02
N VAL A 80 7.08 -2.79 -2.77
CA VAL A 80 5.71 -2.46 -2.35
C VAL A 80 5.54 -0.96 -2.30
N VAL A 81 4.44 -0.44 -2.86
CA VAL A 81 4.03 0.96 -2.73
C VAL A 81 2.56 0.99 -2.31
N THR A 82 2.31 1.23 -1.05
CA THR A 82 0.98 1.08 -0.44
C THR A 82 0.71 2.15 0.62
N ILE A 83 -0.52 2.22 1.11
CA ILE A 83 -0.86 3.05 2.28
C ILE A 83 -0.73 2.28 3.61
N HIS A 84 -0.56 0.96 3.56
CA HIS A 84 -0.46 0.13 4.76
C HIS A 84 0.91 0.25 5.41
N ASP A 85 0.91 0.59 6.69
CA ASP A 85 2.12 0.65 7.52
C ASP A 85 2.12 -0.37 8.67
N ASP A 86 1.12 -1.27 8.70
CA ASP A 86 0.93 -2.25 9.77
C ASP A 86 1.69 -3.56 9.51
N ASP A 87 1.82 -4.37 10.58
CA ASP A 87 2.58 -5.62 10.56
C ASP A 87 1.91 -6.71 9.71
N GLU A 88 0.57 -6.67 9.60
CA GLU A 88 -0.22 -7.66 8.85
C GLU A 88 0.05 -7.59 7.34
N HIS A 89 0.40 -6.42 6.84
CA HIS A 89 0.75 -6.21 5.43
C HIS A 89 2.27 -6.26 5.20
N LEU A 90 3.05 -5.67 6.11
CA LEU A 90 4.50 -5.54 5.96
C LEU A 90 5.19 -6.91 5.94
N PHE A 91 4.99 -7.73 6.97
CA PHE A 91 5.77 -8.96 7.10
C PHE A 91 5.42 -10.03 6.06
N PRO A 92 4.15 -10.26 5.67
CA PRO A 92 3.84 -11.14 4.55
C PRO A 92 4.45 -10.70 3.22
N ALA A 93 4.54 -9.40 2.96
CA ALA A 93 5.18 -8.87 1.75
C ALA A 93 6.70 -9.12 1.78
N LEU A 94 7.37 -8.86 2.91
CA LEU A 94 8.79 -9.15 3.09
C LEU A 94 9.08 -10.65 2.98
N GLN A 95 8.26 -11.51 3.59
CA GLN A 95 8.37 -12.97 3.49
C GLN A 95 8.17 -13.47 2.06
N ALA A 96 7.32 -12.81 1.27
CA ALA A 96 7.15 -13.13 -0.15
C ALA A 96 8.35 -12.70 -1.00
N GLY A 97 9.28 -11.92 -0.44
CA GLY A 97 10.49 -11.46 -1.08
C GLY A 97 10.46 -10.01 -1.55
N ALA A 98 9.59 -9.17 -1.02
CA ALA A 98 9.67 -7.73 -1.26
C ALA A 98 11.05 -7.21 -0.87
N PHE A 99 11.70 -6.50 -1.78
CA PHE A 99 13.01 -5.88 -1.56
C PHE A 99 12.89 -4.51 -0.90
N GLY A 100 11.80 -3.79 -1.18
CA GLY A 100 11.52 -2.48 -0.64
C GLY A 100 10.06 -2.30 -0.25
N TYR A 101 9.81 -1.28 0.58
CA TYR A 101 8.45 -0.98 1.07
C TYR A 101 8.30 0.53 1.27
N LEU A 102 7.50 1.14 0.43
CA LEU A 102 7.26 2.58 0.38
C LEU A 102 5.80 2.90 0.69
N LEU A 103 5.59 3.99 1.41
CA LEU A 103 4.25 4.48 1.72
C LEU A 103 3.83 5.54 0.70
N LYS A 104 2.63 5.42 0.15
CA LYS A 104 2.02 6.38 -0.80
C LYS A 104 1.87 7.79 -0.21
N GLU A 105 1.86 7.91 1.13
CA GLU A 105 1.80 9.19 1.84
C GLU A 105 3.11 9.99 1.74
N SER A 106 4.21 9.34 1.39
CA SER A 106 5.49 10.02 1.25
C SER A 106 5.45 11.02 0.08
N PRO A 107 6.08 12.19 0.21
CA PRO A 107 6.22 13.11 -0.90
C PRO A 107 6.84 12.43 -2.13
N ARG A 108 6.38 12.77 -3.33
CA ARG A 108 6.90 12.16 -4.58
C ARG A 108 8.42 12.25 -4.67
N GLN A 109 9.01 13.36 -4.24
CA GLN A 109 10.46 13.56 -4.28
C GLN A 109 11.20 12.52 -3.44
N ASP A 110 10.64 12.15 -2.29
CA ASP A 110 11.21 11.14 -1.40
C ASP A 110 11.09 9.74 -2.03
N LEU A 111 9.94 9.42 -2.66
CA LEU A 111 9.78 8.17 -3.38
C LEU A 111 10.79 8.05 -4.53
N VAL A 112 10.95 9.11 -5.33
CA VAL A 112 11.94 9.15 -6.41
C VAL A 112 13.35 8.93 -5.88
N ALA A 113 13.72 9.60 -4.78
CA ALA A 113 15.03 9.45 -4.16
C ALA A 113 15.26 8.01 -3.66
N GLN A 114 14.24 7.42 -3.01
CA GLN A 114 14.30 6.04 -2.54
C GLN A 114 14.40 5.03 -3.70
N LEU A 115 13.62 5.21 -4.77
CA LEU A 115 13.67 4.32 -5.93
C LEU A 115 15.02 4.34 -6.63
N ARG A 116 15.68 5.51 -6.73
CA ARG A 116 17.02 5.63 -7.33
C ARG A 116 18.07 4.81 -6.60
N ARG A 117 17.94 4.63 -5.30
CA ARG A 117 18.88 3.84 -4.47
C ARG A 117 18.88 2.35 -4.80
N ILE A 118 17.84 1.86 -5.51
CA ILE A 118 17.80 0.46 -6.01
C ILE A 118 19.00 0.18 -6.92
N ALA A 119 19.45 1.15 -7.70
CA ALA A 119 20.61 0.99 -8.57
C ALA A 119 21.91 0.70 -7.78
N ASP A 120 21.99 1.18 -6.54
CA ASP A 120 23.11 0.98 -5.62
C ASP A 120 22.94 -0.28 -4.75
N GLY A 121 21.85 -1.06 -5.00
CA GLY A 121 21.51 -2.25 -4.22
C GLY A 121 20.90 -1.95 -2.84
N GLU A 122 20.52 -0.71 -2.57
CA GLU A 122 19.92 -0.32 -1.30
C GLU A 122 18.39 -0.52 -1.34
N PRO A 123 17.81 -1.20 -0.32
CA PRO A 123 16.36 -1.37 -0.25
C PRO A 123 15.65 -0.04 0.00
N PRO A 124 14.71 0.36 -0.86
CA PRO A 124 13.90 1.55 -0.66
C PRO A 124 12.90 1.30 0.48
N LEU A 125 13.10 1.97 1.62
CA LEU A 125 12.24 1.86 2.80
C LEU A 125 11.78 3.25 3.26
N SER A 126 10.48 3.44 3.41
CA SER A 126 9.96 4.63 4.08
C SER A 126 10.39 4.64 5.55
N PRO A 127 10.74 5.81 6.14
CA PRO A 127 11.25 5.88 7.51
C PRO A 127 10.36 5.22 8.58
N PRO A 128 9.00 5.31 8.51
CA PRO A 128 8.13 4.58 9.44
C PRO A 128 8.32 3.06 9.33
N ILE A 129 8.46 2.54 8.12
CA ILE A 129 8.63 1.11 7.85
C ILE A 129 9.98 0.62 8.38
N ALA A 130 11.05 1.36 8.14
CA ALA A 130 12.37 1.03 8.68
C ALA A 130 12.35 0.92 10.21
N ARG A 131 11.71 1.88 10.90
CA ARG A 131 11.55 1.84 12.36
C ARG A 131 10.74 0.62 12.82
N ARG A 132 9.68 0.27 12.10
CA ARG A 132 8.83 -0.88 12.43
C ARG A 132 9.59 -2.21 12.30
N ILE A 133 10.39 -2.37 11.24
CA ILE A 133 11.25 -3.53 11.05
C ILE A 133 12.27 -3.64 12.20
N LEU A 134 12.92 -2.53 12.56
CA LEU A 134 13.87 -2.50 13.68
C LEU A 134 13.20 -2.84 15.02
N ALA A 135 12.02 -2.28 15.29
CA ALA A 135 11.26 -2.57 16.50
C ALA A 135 10.89 -4.05 16.59
N TYR A 136 10.45 -4.66 15.49
CA TYR A 136 10.11 -6.07 15.42
C TYR A 136 11.30 -6.96 15.83
N PHE A 137 12.47 -6.72 15.28
CA PHE A 137 13.67 -7.51 15.63
C PHE A 137 14.22 -7.20 17.03
N SER A 138 14.07 -5.98 17.52
CA SER A 138 14.52 -5.56 18.87
C SER A 138 13.69 -6.22 19.99
N HIS A 139 12.45 -6.60 19.72
CA HIS A 139 11.57 -7.24 20.69
C HIS A 139 11.53 -8.77 20.61
N GLY A 140 12.53 -9.39 19.96
CA GLY A 140 12.73 -10.84 19.98
C GLY A 140 11.98 -11.64 18.90
N GLY A 141 11.64 -11.01 17.78
CA GLY A 141 10.97 -11.69 16.64
C GLY A 141 9.47 -11.94 16.89
N PRO A 142 8.83 -12.81 16.10
CA PRO A 142 7.38 -12.91 16.11
C PRO A 142 6.90 -13.25 17.51
N ARG A 143 6.26 -12.29 18.18
CA ARG A 143 5.24 -12.70 19.13
C ARG A 143 4.27 -13.49 18.29
N VAL A 144 4.19 -14.79 18.54
CA VAL A 144 3.06 -15.59 18.11
C VAL A 144 1.84 -14.85 18.64
N VAL A 145 1.21 -14.07 17.78
CA VAL A 145 -0.08 -13.47 18.10
C VAL A 145 -0.96 -14.72 18.26
N ASP A 146 -1.41 -14.92 19.47
CA ASP A 146 -2.27 -16.04 19.80
C ASP A 146 -3.54 -15.89 18.97
N VAL A 147 -3.55 -16.58 17.81
CA VAL A 147 -4.67 -16.58 16.84
C VAL A 147 -5.96 -17.15 17.46
N THR A 148 -5.96 -17.52 18.74
CA THR A 148 -7.15 -17.97 19.48
C THR A 148 -8.01 -16.83 20.02
N ARG A 149 -7.60 -15.56 19.85
CA ARG A 149 -8.39 -14.37 20.20
C ARG A 149 -8.68 -13.48 18.99
N PHE A 150 -9.08 -14.08 17.90
CA PHE A 150 -9.72 -13.33 16.81
C PHE A 150 -11.21 -13.23 17.17
N ASP A 151 -11.61 -12.08 17.71
CA ASP A 151 -13.03 -11.70 17.72
C ASP A 151 -13.32 -11.12 16.33
N PRO A 152 -14.12 -11.82 15.49
CA PRO A 152 -14.44 -11.38 14.13
C PRO A 152 -15.21 -10.04 14.10
N HIS A 153 -15.58 -9.49 15.24
CA HIS A 153 -16.37 -8.26 15.34
C HIS A 153 -15.58 -7.00 15.74
N GLU A 154 -14.28 -7.12 16.07
CA GLU A 154 -13.44 -5.95 16.34
C GLU A 154 -12.45 -5.70 15.18
N ALA A 155 -12.94 -5.17 14.08
CA ALA A 155 -12.06 -4.60 13.05
C ALA A 155 -11.28 -3.41 13.65
N VAL A 156 -10.00 -3.62 13.92
CA VAL A 156 -9.13 -2.58 14.49
C VAL A 156 -8.72 -1.63 13.37
N LEU A 157 -9.18 -0.39 13.46
CA LEU A 157 -8.71 0.70 12.60
C LEU A 157 -7.41 1.28 13.17
N ASN A 158 -6.44 1.55 12.30
CA ASN A 158 -5.26 2.29 12.72
C ASN A 158 -5.60 3.78 12.99
N ALA A 159 -4.65 4.53 13.57
CA ALA A 159 -4.88 5.93 13.94
C ALA A 159 -5.31 6.79 12.74
N ARG A 160 -4.72 6.54 11.55
CA ARG A 160 -5.04 7.30 10.32
C ARG A 160 -6.41 6.95 9.78
N GLU A 161 -6.78 5.68 9.77
CA GLU A 161 -8.11 5.21 9.38
C GLU A 161 -9.19 5.76 10.30
N THR A 162 -8.94 5.77 11.61
CA THR A 162 -9.83 6.37 12.61
C THR A 162 -10.05 7.85 12.35
N ASP A 163 -8.99 8.58 12.04
CA ASP A 163 -8.99 10.00 11.75
C ASP A 163 -9.80 10.33 10.48
N ILE A 164 -9.66 9.51 9.44
CA ILE A 164 -10.42 9.63 8.20
C ILE A 164 -11.88 9.25 8.43
N LEU A 165 -12.16 8.14 9.12
CA LEU A 165 -13.54 7.71 9.43
C LEU A 165 -14.31 8.78 10.20
N GLN A 166 -13.67 9.44 11.18
CA GLN A 166 -14.28 10.56 11.91
C GLN A 166 -14.71 11.69 10.99
N ARG A 167 -13.88 12.05 10.00
CA ARG A 167 -14.19 13.12 9.05
C ARG A 167 -15.26 12.70 8.06
N VAL A 168 -15.21 11.47 7.58
CA VAL A 168 -16.28 10.89 6.74
C VAL A 168 -17.61 10.96 7.48
N ALA A 169 -17.65 10.56 8.75
CA ALA A 169 -18.86 10.58 9.57
C ALA A 169 -19.37 12.02 9.86
N LYS A 170 -18.46 12.99 9.99
CA LYS A 170 -18.80 14.42 10.14
C LYS A 170 -19.27 15.09 8.84
N GLY A 171 -19.29 14.37 7.72
CA GLY A 171 -19.81 14.88 6.45
C GLY A 171 -18.79 15.53 5.52
N TYR A 172 -17.49 15.57 5.86
CA TYR A 172 -16.45 16.15 5.01
C TYR A 172 -16.30 15.39 3.69
N THR A 173 -16.15 16.10 2.59
CA THR A 173 -15.84 15.53 1.28
C THR A 173 -14.40 15.02 1.20
N LEU A 174 -14.11 14.15 0.24
CA LEU A 174 -12.74 13.64 0.05
C LEU A 174 -11.69 14.76 -0.16
N PRO A 175 -11.97 15.83 -0.95
CA PRO A 175 -11.04 16.95 -1.07
C PRO A 175 -10.80 17.71 0.24
N GLU A 176 -11.84 17.91 1.06
CA GLU A 176 -11.71 18.57 2.36
C GLU A 176 -10.89 17.75 3.34
N ILE A 177 -11.12 16.43 3.39
CA ILE A 177 -10.32 15.51 4.20
C ILE A 177 -8.85 15.53 3.73
N ALA A 178 -8.64 15.51 2.42
CA ALA A 178 -7.30 15.57 1.82
C ALA A 178 -6.56 16.85 2.25
N GLY A 179 -7.22 18.01 2.17
CA GLY A 179 -6.64 19.29 2.60
C GLY A 179 -6.31 19.32 4.09
N GLN A 180 -7.19 18.80 4.96
CA GLN A 180 -6.99 18.78 6.40
C GLN A 180 -5.86 17.84 6.86
N LEU A 181 -5.66 16.75 6.12
CA LEU A 181 -4.68 15.72 6.48
C LEU A 181 -3.38 15.81 5.67
N HIS A 182 -3.26 16.81 4.78
CA HIS A 182 -2.14 16.99 3.85
C HIS A 182 -1.90 15.75 2.96
N LEU A 183 -2.99 15.11 2.54
CA LEU A 183 -2.98 13.95 1.64
C LEU A 183 -3.50 14.34 0.26
N SER A 184 -3.25 13.50 -0.76
CA SER A 184 -3.95 13.62 -2.03
C SER A 184 -5.40 13.12 -1.89
N ARG A 185 -6.31 13.63 -2.75
CA ARG A 185 -7.69 13.15 -2.82
C ARG A 185 -7.76 11.63 -3.06
N HIS A 186 -6.83 11.12 -3.84
CA HIS A 186 -6.78 9.69 -4.22
C HIS A 186 -6.38 8.82 -3.03
N MET A 187 -5.39 9.23 -2.24
CA MET A 187 -5.03 8.54 -1.01
C MET A 187 -6.20 8.48 -0.02
N VAL A 188 -6.96 9.58 0.11
CA VAL A 188 -8.16 9.58 0.97
C VAL A 188 -9.22 8.62 0.44
N ALA A 189 -9.41 8.54 -0.88
CA ALA A 189 -10.33 7.58 -1.49
C ALA A 189 -9.92 6.12 -1.22
N ASP A 190 -8.61 5.84 -1.27
CA ASP A 190 -8.04 4.53 -0.97
C ASP A 190 -8.29 4.15 0.50
N TYR A 191 -8.00 5.05 1.43
CA TYR A 191 -8.33 4.86 2.84
C TYR A 191 -9.82 4.60 3.08
N VAL A 192 -10.70 5.37 2.45
CA VAL A 192 -12.15 5.19 2.60
C VAL A 192 -12.58 3.81 2.10
N LYS A 193 -12.07 3.36 0.95
CA LYS A 193 -12.30 2.02 0.40
C LYS A 193 -11.91 0.93 1.40
N GLN A 194 -10.74 1.07 2.04
CA GLN A 194 -10.24 0.12 3.04
C GLN A 194 -11.06 0.13 4.32
N ILE A 195 -11.36 1.32 4.86
CA ILE A 195 -12.18 1.48 6.05
C ILE A 195 -13.54 0.79 5.83
N TYR A 196 -14.17 1.00 4.65
CA TYR A 196 -15.45 0.36 4.33
C TYR A 196 -15.33 -1.16 4.30
N ARG A 197 -14.25 -1.69 3.74
CA ARG A 197 -13.98 -3.13 3.71
C ARG A 197 -13.73 -3.68 5.10
N LYS A 198 -12.87 -3.05 5.91
CA LYS A 198 -12.58 -3.45 7.29
C LYS A 198 -13.82 -3.44 8.16
N LEU A 199 -14.69 -2.45 8.01
CA LEU A 199 -15.91 -2.31 8.79
C LEU A 199 -17.10 -3.10 8.21
N ASN A 200 -16.91 -3.75 7.06
CA ASN A 200 -17.98 -4.44 6.31
C ASN A 200 -19.20 -3.53 6.05
N VAL A 201 -18.95 -2.29 5.66
CA VAL A 201 -19.96 -1.29 5.31
C VAL A 201 -19.89 -0.96 3.83
N SER A 202 -21.04 -0.62 3.23
CA SER A 202 -21.16 -0.36 1.79
C SER A 202 -21.48 1.10 1.46
N SER A 203 -21.78 1.89 2.46
CA SER A 203 -22.22 3.28 2.27
C SER A 203 -21.63 4.22 3.32
N ARG A 204 -21.61 5.52 2.97
CA ARG A 204 -21.20 6.57 3.91
C ARG A 204 -22.09 6.62 5.14
N ALA A 205 -23.39 6.37 4.98
CA ALA A 205 -24.35 6.37 6.08
C ALA A 205 -24.02 5.23 7.08
N GLU A 206 -23.72 4.05 6.57
CA GLU A 206 -23.30 2.91 7.40
C GLU A 206 -21.97 3.19 8.10
N ALA A 207 -21.01 3.79 7.42
CA ALA A 207 -19.73 4.17 8.00
C ALA A 207 -19.90 5.23 9.11
N ALA A 208 -20.82 6.20 8.95
CA ALA A 208 -21.12 7.18 9.98
C ALA A 208 -21.80 6.54 11.21
N LEU A 209 -22.70 5.59 10.99
CA LEU A 209 -23.34 4.84 12.10
C LEU A 209 -22.30 4.01 12.86
N GLU A 210 -21.38 3.38 12.17
CA GLU A 210 -20.31 2.59 12.79
C GLU A 210 -19.33 3.48 13.56
N ALA A 211 -19.00 4.67 13.04
CA ALA A 211 -18.20 5.67 13.75
C ALA A 211 -18.89 6.13 15.06
N ALA A 212 -20.20 6.31 15.04
CA ALA A 212 -20.96 6.65 16.25
C ALA A 212 -20.98 5.51 17.27
N ARG A 213 -21.15 4.26 16.82
CA ARG A 213 -21.08 3.07 17.68
C ARG A 213 -19.72 2.94 18.39
N ARG A 214 -18.64 3.29 17.70
CA ARG A 214 -17.28 3.29 18.23
C ARG A 214 -16.94 4.52 19.08
N GLY A 215 -17.90 5.42 19.28
CA GLY A 215 -17.69 6.65 20.06
C GLY A 215 -16.78 7.68 19.39
N LEU A 216 -16.51 7.55 18.08
CA LEU A 216 -15.64 8.43 17.33
C LEU A 216 -16.30 9.77 16.98
N VAL A 217 -17.63 9.79 16.91
CA VAL A 217 -18.44 10.99 16.70
C VAL A 217 -19.63 10.95 17.64
N ARG A 218 -20.06 12.13 18.13
CA ARG A 218 -21.33 12.26 18.85
C ARG A 218 -22.43 12.45 17.82
N PRO A 219 -23.59 11.80 17.99
CA PRO A 219 -24.75 11.99 17.12
C PRO A 219 -25.28 13.42 17.18
#